data_5817f461bd4fc53409f3cc59c19932da
#
_entry.id   5817f461bd4fc53409f3cc59c19932da
#
_cell.length_a   1.000
_cell.length_b   1.000
_cell.length_c   1.000
_cell.angle_alpha   90.00
_cell.angle_beta   90.00
_cell.angle_gamma   90.00
#
_symmetry.space_group_name_H-M   'P 1'
#
loop_
_entity.id
_entity.type
_entity.pdbx_description
1 polymer ?
#
loop_
_entity_poly.entity_id
_entity_poly.type
_entity_poly.pdbx_seq_one_letter_code
_entity_poly.pdbx_strand_id
1 'polypeptide(L)'
;GSVTMAGALRAFELYEEKLQLPKLVKAVMGFSIGYPADNPGIKPKLPINGVLMTDHYKQQQMVDAVKVYDKTMVKYYAKRGIESSWIGNNTKMFTRKQDYTKLGEYPKQKGFSLK
;
A
#
# COMPACT_ATOMS: atom_id res chain seq x y z
N GLY A 1 15.13 -3.58 -11.51
CA GLY A 1 14.10 -3.58 -10.46
C GLY A 1 13.04 -2.54 -10.69
N SER A 2 11.90 -2.69 -10.05
CA SER A 2 10.82 -1.70 -10.11
C SER A 2 10.11 -1.57 -8.75
N VAL A 3 9.62 -0.37 -8.48
CA VAL A 3 8.84 -0.06 -7.28
C VAL A 3 7.58 0.71 -7.68
N THR A 4 6.43 0.26 -7.20
CA THR A 4 5.16 0.96 -7.36
C THR A 4 5.00 2.02 -6.28
N MET A 5 4.70 3.25 -6.68
CA MET A 5 4.49 4.39 -5.81
C MET A 5 3.02 4.82 -5.81
N ALA A 6 2.17 4.14 -5.03
CA ALA A 6 0.77 4.50 -4.87
C ALA A 6 0.57 5.79 -4.05
N GLY A 7 1.57 6.22 -3.29
CA GLY A 7 1.57 7.48 -2.52
C GLY A 7 1.44 8.75 -3.39
N ALA A 8 1.67 8.64 -4.69
CA ALA A 8 1.42 9.70 -5.66
C ALA A 8 0.01 10.30 -5.55
N LEU A 9 -0.98 9.47 -5.23
CA LEU A 9 -2.36 9.92 -5.03
C LEU A 9 -2.54 10.92 -3.87
N ARG A 10 -1.58 11.00 -2.96
CA ARG A 10 -1.62 11.93 -1.82
C ARG A 10 -0.83 13.21 -2.06
N ALA A 11 0.04 13.21 -3.06
CA ALA A 11 0.90 14.33 -3.43
C ALA A 11 0.52 14.89 -4.81
N PHE A 12 -0.79 14.89 -5.14
CA PHE A 12 -1.27 15.28 -6.46
C PHE A 12 -0.89 16.72 -6.83
N GLU A 13 -0.85 17.64 -5.87
CA GLU A 13 -0.46 19.05 -6.10
C GLU A 13 0.95 19.12 -6.69
N LEU A 14 1.90 18.34 -6.16
CA LEU A 14 3.27 18.26 -6.68
C LEU A 14 3.31 17.69 -8.11
N TYR A 15 2.51 16.66 -8.40
CA TYR A 15 2.45 16.09 -9.74
C TYR A 15 1.80 17.03 -10.75
N GLU A 16 0.76 17.78 -10.34
CA GLU A 16 0.15 18.81 -11.17
C GLU A 16 1.18 19.85 -11.61
N GLU A 17 1.93 20.39 -10.64
CA GLU A 17 2.96 21.41 -10.88
C GLU A 17 4.07 20.88 -11.77
N LYS A 18 4.64 19.73 -11.43
CA LYS A 18 5.84 19.21 -12.12
C LYS A 18 5.55 18.65 -13.50
N LEU A 19 4.37 18.05 -13.69
CA LEU A 19 3.98 17.42 -14.96
C LEU A 19 3.07 18.33 -15.81
N GLN A 20 2.66 19.49 -15.30
CA GLN A 20 1.77 20.45 -15.99
C GLN A 20 0.51 19.76 -16.56
N LEU A 21 -0.14 18.93 -15.72
CA LEU A 21 -1.26 18.09 -16.16
C LEU A 21 -2.48 18.92 -16.58
N PRO A 22 -3.03 18.72 -17.77
CA PRO A 22 -4.19 19.45 -18.23
C PRO A 22 -5.48 19.03 -17.50
N LYS A 23 -6.59 19.73 -17.77
CA LYS A 23 -7.91 19.32 -17.30
C LYS A 23 -8.22 17.88 -17.73
N LEU A 24 -9.00 17.16 -16.91
CA LEU A 24 -9.39 15.76 -17.12
C LEU A 24 -8.21 14.77 -17.20
N VAL A 25 -7.02 15.17 -16.80
CA VAL A 25 -5.86 14.29 -16.67
C VAL A 25 -5.39 14.28 -15.21
N LYS A 26 -5.13 13.11 -14.69
CA LYS A 26 -4.76 12.86 -13.30
C LYS A 26 -3.66 11.81 -13.20
N ALA A 27 -2.64 12.06 -12.39
CA ALA A 27 -1.68 11.03 -12.03
C ALA A 27 -2.34 9.99 -11.12
N VAL A 28 -2.29 8.71 -11.49
CA VAL A 28 -2.89 7.61 -10.71
C VAL A 28 -1.86 6.93 -9.85
N MET A 29 -0.69 6.62 -10.40
CA MET A 29 0.44 6.03 -9.67
C MET A 29 1.73 6.29 -10.42
N GLY A 30 2.83 6.13 -9.72
CA GLY A 30 4.17 6.16 -10.31
C GLY A 30 4.83 4.79 -10.26
N PHE A 31 5.76 4.58 -11.19
CA PHE A 31 6.68 3.44 -11.17
C PHE A 31 8.11 3.98 -11.23
N SER A 32 8.93 3.58 -10.26
CA SER A 32 10.36 3.76 -10.35
C SER A 32 10.99 2.50 -10.94
N ILE A 33 11.74 2.64 -12.02
CA ILE A 33 12.39 1.53 -12.72
C ILE A 33 13.89 1.83 -12.78
N GLY A 34 14.72 0.85 -12.45
CA GLY A 34 16.17 1.02 -12.48
C GLY A 34 16.94 -0.22 -12.06
N TYR A 35 18.25 -0.10 -12.04
CA TYR A 35 19.12 -1.13 -11.50
C TYR A 35 19.09 -1.05 -9.97
N PRO A 36 18.86 -2.20 -9.26
CA PRO A 36 18.87 -2.20 -7.81
C PRO A 36 20.27 -1.89 -7.26
N ALA A 37 20.34 -1.05 -6.25
CA ALA A 37 21.59 -0.73 -5.55
C ALA A 37 21.99 -1.82 -4.54
N ASP A 38 21.03 -2.68 -4.16
CA ASP A 38 21.24 -3.75 -3.18
C ASP A 38 20.44 -5.01 -3.55
N ASN A 39 20.63 -6.08 -2.78
CA ASN A 39 19.80 -7.29 -2.83
C ASN A 39 19.08 -7.48 -1.50
N PRO A 40 17.91 -6.85 -1.31
CA PRO A 40 17.22 -6.80 0.00
C PRO A 40 16.67 -8.15 0.46
N GLY A 41 16.76 -9.19 -0.35
CA GLY A 41 16.14 -10.48 -0.12
C GLY A 41 14.61 -10.47 -0.26
N ILE A 42 14.02 -11.63 -0.13
CA ILE A 42 12.58 -11.81 -0.33
C ILE A 42 11.83 -11.49 0.97
N LYS A 43 10.92 -10.51 0.89
CA LYS A 43 9.99 -10.25 1.98
C LYS A 43 8.95 -11.37 2.06
N PRO A 44 8.68 -11.96 3.25
CA PRO A 44 7.64 -12.97 3.41
C PRO A 44 6.29 -12.50 2.88
N LYS A 45 5.52 -13.42 2.34
CA LYS A 45 4.15 -13.20 1.88
C LYS A 45 3.15 -13.87 2.80
N LEU A 46 1.93 -13.39 2.80
CA LEU A 46 0.81 -14.05 3.48
C LEU A 46 0.67 -15.49 2.93
N PRO A 47 0.46 -16.51 3.78
CA PRO A 47 0.22 -17.87 3.31
C PRO A 47 -0.92 -17.94 2.30
N ILE A 48 -0.80 -18.81 1.30
CA ILE A 48 -1.75 -18.89 0.19
C ILE A 48 -3.18 -19.14 0.66
N ASN A 49 -3.36 -19.94 1.70
CA ASN A 49 -4.66 -20.22 2.32
C ASN A 49 -5.28 -19.01 3.02
N GLY A 50 -4.52 -17.93 3.26
CA GLY A 50 -5.06 -16.67 3.76
C GLY A 50 -5.51 -15.71 2.65
N VAL A 51 -5.23 -16.03 1.39
CA VAL A 51 -5.51 -15.16 0.23
C VAL A 51 -6.43 -15.83 -0.77
N LEU A 52 -6.22 -17.14 -1.03
CA LEU A 52 -7.00 -17.92 -1.98
C LEU A 52 -8.00 -18.80 -1.23
N MET A 53 -9.26 -18.65 -1.57
CA MET A 53 -10.38 -19.44 -1.05
C MET A 53 -11.21 -19.94 -2.22
N THR A 54 -11.71 -21.16 -2.10
CA THR A 54 -12.59 -21.78 -3.10
C THR A 54 -14.02 -21.70 -2.64
N ASP A 55 -14.91 -21.31 -3.53
CA ASP A 55 -16.38 -21.21 -3.40
C ASP A 55 -16.86 -20.19 -2.36
N HIS A 56 -16.32 -20.21 -1.14
CA HIS A 56 -16.80 -19.36 -0.05
C HIS A 56 -15.67 -18.71 0.72
N TYR A 57 -15.92 -17.50 1.23
CA TYR A 57 -15.00 -16.81 2.13
C TYR A 57 -14.95 -17.53 3.49
N LYS A 58 -13.75 -17.92 3.91
CA LYS A 58 -13.48 -18.64 5.15
C LYS A 58 -12.77 -17.73 6.14
N GLN A 59 -13.54 -16.95 6.88
CA GLN A 59 -12.99 -15.93 7.79
C GLN A 59 -11.99 -16.49 8.79
N GLN A 60 -12.30 -17.63 9.43
CA GLN A 60 -11.38 -18.22 10.42
C GLN A 60 -10.06 -18.65 9.80
N GLN A 61 -10.10 -19.22 8.60
CA GLN A 61 -8.88 -19.60 7.86
C GLN A 61 -7.99 -18.39 7.57
N MET A 62 -8.60 -17.27 7.18
CA MET A 62 -7.88 -16.01 6.96
C MET A 62 -7.25 -15.49 8.27
N VAL A 63 -8.01 -15.46 9.37
CA VAL A 63 -7.52 -15.02 10.67
C VAL A 63 -6.32 -15.86 11.14
N ASP A 64 -6.38 -17.18 10.98
CA ASP A 64 -5.29 -18.07 11.37
C ASP A 64 -4.05 -17.89 10.48
N ALA A 65 -4.23 -17.71 9.18
CA ALA A 65 -3.15 -17.38 8.26
C ALA A 65 -2.47 -16.05 8.62
N VAL A 66 -3.24 -15.04 9.01
CA VAL A 66 -2.70 -13.74 9.48
C VAL A 66 -1.88 -13.90 10.75
N LYS A 67 -2.33 -14.70 11.72
CA LYS A 67 -1.56 -14.97 12.94
C LYS A 67 -0.21 -15.66 12.66
N VAL A 68 -0.20 -16.63 11.75
CA VAL A 68 1.03 -17.31 11.31
C VAL A 68 1.96 -16.33 10.60
N TYR A 69 1.39 -15.51 9.71
CA TYR A 69 2.15 -14.49 8.99
C TYR A 69 2.77 -13.45 9.94
N ASP A 70 2.02 -12.99 10.94
CA ASP A 70 2.51 -12.02 11.92
C ASP A 70 3.76 -12.55 12.66
N LYS A 71 3.73 -13.80 13.12
CA LYS A 71 4.90 -14.47 13.73
C LYS A 71 6.11 -14.51 12.78
N THR A 72 5.86 -14.75 11.50
CA THR A 72 6.91 -14.76 10.47
C THR A 72 7.48 -13.36 10.26
N MET A 73 6.62 -12.35 10.25
CA MET A 73 7.01 -10.96 10.09
C MET A 73 7.77 -10.40 11.30
N VAL A 74 7.43 -10.81 12.52
CA VAL A 74 8.23 -10.48 13.71
C VAL A 74 9.67 -10.95 13.53
N LYS A 75 9.88 -12.20 13.12
CA LYS A 75 11.22 -12.75 12.87
C LYS A 75 11.94 -12.02 11.72
N TYR A 76 11.21 -11.66 10.66
CA TYR A 76 11.74 -10.92 9.53
C TYR A 76 12.18 -9.51 9.93
N TYR A 77 11.40 -8.81 10.74
CA TYR A 77 11.74 -7.50 11.26
C TYR A 77 12.92 -7.55 12.22
N ALA A 78 12.93 -8.53 13.13
CA ALA A 78 14.04 -8.71 14.08
C ALA A 78 15.40 -8.90 13.39
N LYS A 79 15.45 -9.66 12.28
CA LYS A 79 16.68 -9.81 11.45
C LYS A 79 17.19 -8.48 10.85
N ARG A 80 16.35 -7.45 10.84
CA ARG A 80 16.67 -6.11 10.34
C ARG A 80 16.83 -5.06 11.46
N GLY A 81 16.93 -5.52 12.72
CA GLY A 81 17.03 -4.64 13.87
C GLY A 81 15.76 -3.85 14.19
N ILE A 82 14.61 -4.30 13.69
CA ILE A 82 13.32 -3.62 13.88
C ILE A 82 12.47 -4.45 14.84
N GLU A 83 12.11 -3.88 15.98
CA GLU A 83 11.14 -4.47 16.91
C GLU A 83 9.73 -4.08 16.51
N SER A 84 9.06 -4.98 15.78
CA SER A 84 7.72 -4.71 15.23
C SER A 84 6.99 -5.99 14.83
N SER A 85 5.67 -5.88 14.65
CA SER A 85 4.84 -6.94 14.05
C SER A 85 4.01 -6.40 12.88
N TRP A 86 3.52 -7.27 12.02
CA TRP A 86 2.69 -6.88 10.91
C TRP A 86 1.32 -6.37 11.39
N ILE A 87 0.71 -7.10 12.34
CA ILE A 87 -0.57 -6.69 12.95
C ILE A 87 -0.42 -5.33 13.63
N GLY A 88 0.61 -5.15 14.46
CA GLY A 88 0.84 -3.89 15.16
C GLY A 88 1.02 -2.69 14.22
N ASN A 89 1.77 -2.87 13.15
CA ASN A 89 1.96 -1.81 12.14
C ASN A 89 0.64 -1.46 11.41
N ASN A 90 -0.14 -2.46 11.03
CA ASN A 90 -1.43 -2.22 10.38
C ASN A 90 -2.44 -1.58 11.34
N THR A 91 -2.50 -2.04 12.58
CA THR A 91 -3.36 -1.40 13.60
C THR A 91 -3.02 0.09 13.73
N LYS A 92 -1.74 0.44 13.90
CA LYS A 92 -1.32 1.84 13.94
C LYS A 92 -1.71 2.63 12.69
N MET A 93 -1.61 2.01 11.51
CA MET A 93 -1.98 2.66 10.26
C MET A 93 -3.48 2.91 10.17
N PHE A 94 -4.32 1.94 10.54
CA PHE A 94 -5.78 2.06 10.46
C PHE A 94 -6.40 2.91 11.57
N THR A 95 -5.77 2.96 12.74
CA THR A 95 -6.23 3.82 13.85
C THR A 95 -5.77 5.28 13.72
N ARG A 96 -4.79 5.53 12.85
CA ARG A 96 -4.32 6.90 12.59
C ARG A 96 -5.41 7.67 11.86
N LYS A 97 -5.86 8.77 12.44
CA LYS A 97 -6.77 9.70 11.77
C LYS A 97 -6.10 10.25 10.51
N GLN A 98 -6.71 10.02 9.37
CA GLN A 98 -6.24 10.52 8.07
C GLN A 98 -7.32 11.45 7.49
N ASP A 99 -6.88 12.61 7.00
CA ASP A 99 -7.74 13.51 6.26
C ASP A 99 -7.67 13.16 4.77
N TYR A 100 -8.80 12.72 4.23
CA TYR A 100 -8.96 12.38 2.82
C TYR A 100 -9.79 13.41 2.05
N THR A 101 -10.16 14.53 2.66
CA THR A 101 -11.00 15.57 2.06
C THR A 101 -10.46 16.02 0.71
N LYS A 102 -9.17 16.34 0.66
CA LYS A 102 -8.50 16.74 -0.58
C LYS A 102 -8.58 15.69 -1.69
N LEU A 103 -8.56 14.40 -1.35
CA LEU A 103 -8.66 13.33 -2.37
C LEU A 103 -10.05 13.27 -3.02
N GLY A 104 -11.11 13.64 -2.30
CA GLY A 104 -12.47 13.74 -2.84
C GLY A 104 -12.69 14.99 -3.67
N GLU A 105 -12.05 16.09 -3.31
CA GLU A 105 -12.18 17.38 -3.99
C GLU A 105 -11.35 17.48 -5.27
N TYR A 106 -10.16 16.90 -5.26
CA TYR A 106 -9.22 16.99 -6.38
C TYR A 106 -9.79 16.55 -7.74
N PRO A 107 -10.48 15.40 -7.88
CA PRO A 107 -11.09 15.03 -9.15
C PRO A 107 -12.11 16.08 -9.65
N LYS A 108 -12.89 16.69 -8.75
CA LYS A 108 -13.85 17.74 -9.10
C LYS A 108 -13.14 18.99 -9.64
N GLN A 109 -12.06 19.41 -8.97
CA GLN A 109 -11.24 20.55 -9.42
C GLN A 109 -10.62 20.29 -10.80
N LYS A 110 -10.29 19.04 -11.13
CA LYS A 110 -9.80 18.62 -12.45
C LYS A 110 -10.90 18.52 -13.52
N GLY A 111 -12.16 18.75 -13.17
CA GLY A 111 -13.29 18.73 -14.10
C GLY A 111 -13.94 17.35 -14.27
N PHE A 112 -13.56 16.36 -13.46
CA PHE A 112 -14.25 15.06 -13.48
C PHE A 112 -15.64 15.18 -12.83
N SER A 113 -16.69 14.73 -13.55
CA SER A 113 -18.03 14.60 -12.99
C SER A 113 -18.09 13.32 -12.15
N LEU A 114 -18.20 13.49 -10.83
CA LEU A 114 -18.49 12.37 -9.93
C LEU A 114 -20.01 12.33 -9.74
N LYS A 115 -20.66 11.40 -10.43
CA LYS A 115 -22.08 11.08 -10.20
C LYS A 115 -22.22 10.20 -8.95
#